data_a8d2f4466b0f25b02cc8647bf935585d
#
_entry.id   a8d2f4466b0f25b02cc8647bf935585d
#
_cell.length_a   1.000
_cell.length_b   1.000
_cell.length_c   1.000
_cell.angle_alpha   90.00
_cell.angle_beta   90.00
_cell.angle_gamma   90.00
#
_symmetry.space_group_name_H-M   'P 1'
#
loop_
_entity.id
_entity.type
_entity.pdbx_description
1 polymer ?
#
loop_
_entity_poly.entity_id
_entity_poly.type
_entity_poly.pdbx_seq_one_letter_code
_entity_poly.pdbx_strand_id
1 'polypeptide(L)'
;MLERYLGQPPLIRETSRGMPWKRAGFGGNKHQLGFQNVVLRDRLHERVRHLGGSIANTKSRNAPFQHILFYGPPGTGKTLVARQLAQSSGLDFAILSGGDVAPLGTAAVTEIHKVFDWARTSKRGLMLFIDEADAFLRRRGDAQMSENLRSSLNALLARTGSQTKDFVMVLASNRPSDLDSAVLDRVDEVIEFPLPGFEERERMIKMYLEKYIYEAGASEGGVFRKSVAQPLEVEGIDEEVIANAVTETEGFSGREIAKMLVSLQSAGYGSKEGKVTRRMFEEIVKEKVEEHHARILMKDGTSPEKIEVV
;
A
#
# COMPACT_ATOMS: atom_id res chain seq x y z
N MET A 1 -30.02 6.85 2.08
CA MET A 1 -28.69 6.74 1.44
C MET A 1 -27.71 7.79 1.94
N LEU A 2 -28.13 9.04 2.13
CA LEU A 2 -27.33 10.14 2.71
C LEU A 2 -26.91 9.91 4.18
N GLU A 3 -27.76 9.34 5.04
CA GLU A 3 -27.43 9.05 6.43
C GLU A 3 -26.27 8.06 6.64
N ARG A 4 -26.03 7.13 5.68
CA ARG A 4 -24.89 6.23 5.72
C ARG A 4 -23.56 6.92 5.39
N TYR A 5 -23.59 7.99 4.63
CA TYR A 5 -22.39 8.81 4.32
C TYR A 5 -22.11 9.84 5.42
N LEU A 6 -23.15 10.37 6.06
CA LEU A 6 -23.05 11.36 7.13
C LEU A 6 -22.51 10.78 8.45
N GLY A 7 -22.46 9.44 8.59
CA GLY A 7 -21.91 8.78 9.77
C GLY A 7 -20.43 8.39 9.69
N GLN A 8 -19.76 8.62 8.53
CA GLN A 8 -18.35 8.30 8.39
C GLN A 8 -17.47 9.41 8.99
N PRO A 9 -16.54 9.07 9.93
CA PRO A 9 -15.62 10.07 10.48
C PRO A 9 -14.75 10.72 9.40
N PRO A 10 -14.46 12.04 9.50
CA PRO A 10 -13.65 12.77 8.51
C PRO A 10 -12.24 12.21 8.30
N LEU A 11 -11.64 11.61 9.34
CA LEU A 11 -10.33 10.96 9.26
C LEU A 11 -10.31 9.72 8.36
N ILE A 12 -11.46 9.11 8.06
CA ILE A 12 -11.52 7.93 7.20
C ILE A 12 -11.50 8.37 5.73
N ARG A 13 -10.36 8.18 5.08
CA ARG A 13 -10.16 8.49 3.65
C ARG A 13 -10.93 7.54 2.74
N GLU A 14 -10.95 6.25 3.09
CA GLU A 14 -11.55 5.20 2.29
C GLU A 14 -12.18 4.14 3.17
N THR A 15 -13.33 3.60 2.77
CA THR A 15 -13.97 2.48 3.46
C THR A 15 -14.74 1.60 2.49
N SER A 16 -14.82 0.30 2.77
CA SER A 16 -15.70 -0.64 2.09
C SER A 16 -17.13 -0.59 2.60
N ARG A 17 -17.40 0.10 3.71
CA ARG A 17 -18.74 0.18 4.32
C ARG A 17 -19.68 1.04 3.49
N GLY A 18 -20.86 0.54 3.22
CA GLY A 18 -21.94 1.31 2.59
C GLY A 18 -21.89 1.41 1.06
N MET A 19 -20.94 0.78 0.38
CA MET A 19 -20.82 0.79 -1.08
C MET A 19 -21.20 -0.57 -1.68
N PRO A 20 -22.48 -0.81 -2.06
CA PRO A 20 -22.92 -2.11 -2.61
C PRO A 20 -22.21 -2.52 -3.90
N TRP A 21 -21.86 -1.54 -4.75
CA TRP A 21 -21.19 -1.79 -6.02
C TRP A 21 -19.71 -2.22 -5.88
N LYS A 22 -19.01 -1.76 -4.84
CA LYS A 22 -17.67 -2.28 -4.53
C LYS A 22 -17.69 -3.75 -4.11
N ARG A 23 -18.86 -4.24 -3.64
CA ARG A 23 -19.08 -5.67 -3.34
C ARG A 23 -19.31 -6.50 -4.59
N ALA A 24 -19.89 -5.96 -5.64
CA ALA A 24 -20.14 -6.66 -6.91
C ALA A 24 -18.84 -6.89 -7.71
N GLY A 25 -17.87 -5.97 -7.65
CA GLY A 25 -16.53 -6.17 -8.22
C GLY A 25 -15.63 -7.12 -7.40
N PHE A 26 -15.99 -7.42 -6.15
CA PHE A 26 -15.30 -8.37 -5.25
C PHE A 26 -15.95 -9.76 -5.21
N GLY A 27 -16.98 -10.01 -6.03
CA GLY A 27 -17.76 -11.27 -6.09
C GLY A 27 -17.16 -12.36 -6.98
N GLY A 28 -15.91 -12.25 -7.39
CA GLY A 28 -15.17 -13.35 -8.00
C GLY A 28 -15.00 -14.49 -6.99
N ASN A 29 -15.15 -15.72 -7.47
CA ASN A 29 -15.08 -17.00 -6.77
C ASN A 29 -14.37 -16.95 -5.41
N LYS A 30 -15.07 -17.25 -4.32
CA LYS A 30 -14.59 -17.26 -2.93
C LYS A 30 -13.34 -18.12 -2.68
N HIS A 31 -12.90 -18.92 -3.65
CA HIS A 31 -11.72 -19.78 -3.57
C HIS A 31 -10.49 -19.27 -4.34
N GLN A 32 -10.58 -18.13 -5.02
CA GLN A 32 -9.48 -17.53 -5.78
C GLN A 32 -9.13 -16.09 -5.34
N LEU A 33 -9.40 -15.72 -4.11
CA LEU A 33 -8.86 -14.51 -3.49
C LEU A 33 -7.36 -14.70 -3.20
N GLY A 34 -6.62 -15.02 -4.27
CA GLY A 34 -5.16 -15.00 -4.25
C GLY A 34 -4.68 -13.55 -4.28
N PHE A 35 -3.55 -13.31 -3.65
CA PHE A 35 -2.76 -12.07 -3.74
C PHE A 35 -2.19 -11.89 -5.18
N GLN A 36 -3.03 -12.11 -6.22
CA GLN A 36 -2.65 -12.22 -7.63
C GLN A 36 -2.01 -10.94 -8.18
N ASN A 37 -2.34 -9.80 -7.59
CA ASN A 37 -1.85 -8.50 -8.04
C ASN A 37 -0.76 -7.90 -7.13
N VAL A 38 -0.23 -8.68 -6.19
CA VAL A 38 0.85 -8.24 -5.30
C VAL A 38 1.97 -9.28 -5.33
N VAL A 39 3.10 -8.88 -5.83
CA VAL A 39 4.30 -9.70 -5.82
C VAL A 39 5.02 -9.50 -4.49
N LEU A 40 5.15 -10.56 -3.72
CA LEU A 40 5.85 -10.62 -2.45
C LEU A 40 6.87 -11.75 -2.49
N ARG A 41 7.84 -11.72 -1.58
CA ARG A 41 8.68 -12.89 -1.30
C ARG A 41 7.82 -14.04 -0.81
N ASP A 42 8.10 -15.26 -1.21
CA ASP A 42 7.25 -16.43 -0.93
C ASP A 42 6.96 -16.59 0.56
N ARG A 43 7.99 -16.45 1.41
CA ARG A 43 7.83 -16.50 2.88
C ARG A 43 6.86 -15.42 3.41
N LEU A 44 6.94 -14.20 2.89
CA LEU A 44 6.04 -13.11 3.28
C LEU A 44 4.62 -13.37 2.77
N HIS A 45 4.49 -13.86 1.54
CA HIS A 45 3.21 -14.24 0.95
C HIS A 45 2.48 -15.30 1.78
N GLU A 46 3.18 -16.36 2.17
CA GLU A 46 2.63 -17.39 3.05
C GLU A 46 2.21 -16.83 4.40
N ARG A 47 3.07 -15.99 5.03
CA ARG A 47 2.77 -15.39 6.31
C ARG A 47 1.51 -14.52 6.27
N VAL A 48 1.35 -13.69 5.23
CA VAL A 48 0.16 -12.85 5.03
C VAL A 48 -1.08 -13.70 4.75
N ARG A 49 -0.95 -14.78 3.98
CA ARG A 49 -2.04 -15.72 3.73
C ARG A 49 -2.52 -16.40 5.03
N HIS A 50 -1.60 -16.86 5.85
CA HIS A 50 -1.91 -17.43 7.17
C HIS A 50 -2.60 -16.42 8.08
N LEU A 51 -2.13 -15.18 8.08
CA LEU A 51 -2.73 -14.10 8.86
C LEU A 51 -4.18 -13.84 8.43
N GLY A 52 -4.47 -13.82 7.12
CA GLY A 52 -5.84 -13.67 6.60
C GLY A 52 -6.78 -14.78 7.09
N GLY A 53 -6.30 -16.02 7.05
CA GLY A 53 -7.04 -17.18 7.59
C GLY A 53 -7.24 -17.08 9.11
N SER A 54 -6.22 -16.63 9.86
CA SER A 54 -6.31 -16.44 11.30
C SER A 54 -7.36 -15.39 11.66
N ILE A 55 -7.35 -14.23 11.00
CA ILE A 55 -8.33 -13.15 11.23
C ILE A 55 -9.76 -13.64 10.93
N ALA A 56 -9.98 -14.34 9.80
CA ALA A 56 -11.28 -14.90 9.46
C ALA A 56 -11.78 -15.91 10.50
N ASN A 57 -10.90 -16.79 10.97
CA ASN A 57 -11.21 -17.78 12.02
C ASN A 57 -11.47 -17.12 13.39
N THR A 58 -10.69 -16.10 13.74
CA THR A 58 -10.89 -15.31 14.96
C THR A 58 -12.28 -14.70 14.98
N LYS A 59 -12.69 -14.09 13.85
CA LYS A 59 -14.03 -13.52 13.69
C LYS A 59 -15.13 -14.57 13.84
N SER A 60 -15.00 -15.73 13.16
CA SER A 60 -16.00 -16.77 13.18
C SER A 60 -16.21 -17.38 14.58
N ARG A 61 -15.15 -17.39 15.40
CA ARG A 61 -15.16 -17.90 16.78
C ARG A 61 -15.46 -16.84 17.83
N ASN A 62 -15.76 -15.60 17.39
CA ASN A 62 -15.99 -14.46 18.29
C ASN A 62 -14.86 -14.25 19.32
N ALA A 63 -13.61 -14.48 18.91
CA ALA A 63 -12.41 -14.27 19.70
C ALA A 63 -11.86 -12.84 19.53
N PRO A 64 -11.01 -12.34 20.42
CA PRO A 64 -10.35 -11.05 20.25
C PRO A 64 -9.42 -11.04 19.04
N PHE A 65 -9.38 -9.91 18.34
CA PHE A 65 -8.44 -9.70 17.25
C PHE A 65 -7.04 -9.32 17.77
N GLN A 66 -6.03 -9.72 17.02
CA GLN A 66 -4.65 -9.31 17.20
C GLN A 66 -4.36 -8.06 16.37
N HIS A 67 -3.63 -7.11 16.94
CA HIS A 67 -3.19 -5.90 16.23
C HIS A 67 -1.86 -6.14 15.50
N ILE A 68 -1.68 -5.49 14.36
CA ILE A 68 -0.62 -5.81 13.42
C ILE A 68 0.17 -4.55 13.05
N LEU A 69 1.49 -4.69 12.93
CA LEU A 69 2.37 -3.67 12.37
C LEU A 69 3.00 -4.16 11.07
N PHE A 70 2.77 -3.44 9.98
CA PHE A 70 3.50 -3.56 8.73
C PHE A 70 4.59 -2.50 8.69
N TYR A 71 5.84 -2.90 8.53
CA TYR A 71 6.94 -1.95 8.44
C TYR A 71 7.86 -2.24 7.27
N GLY A 72 8.61 -1.25 6.83
CA GLY A 72 9.58 -1.36 5.74
C GLY A 72 9.57 -0.15 4.81
N PRO A 73 10.44 -0.13 3.80
CA PRO A 73 10.58 1.00 2.88
C PRO A 73 9.27 1.38 2.18
N PRO A 74 9.13 2.64 1.74
CA PRO A 74 7.96 3.07 0.99
C PRO A 74 7.86 2.34 -0.35
N GLY A 75 6.62 2.08 -0.82
CA GLY A 75 6.38 1.44 -2.11
C GLY A 75 6.56 -0.07 -2.15
N THR A 76 6.67 -0.75 -0.99
CA THR A 76 6.81 -2.22 -0.87
C THR A 76 5.49 -2.98 -0.79
N GLY A 77 4.34 -2.29 -0.92
CA GLY A 77 3.03 -2.94 -1.01
C GLY A 77 2.24 -3.06 0.29
N LYS A 78 2.67 -2.44 1.42
CA LYS A 78 1.98 -2.50 2.71
C LYS A 78 0.48 -2.21 2.62
N THR A 79 0.10 -1.10 1.99
CA THR A 79 -1.31 -0.69 1.82
C THR A 79 -2.10 -1.64 0.92
N LEU A 80 -1.46 -2.16 -0.15
CA LEU A 80 -2.09 -3.14 -1.04
C LEU A 80 -2.40 -4.44 -0.31
N VAL A 81 -1.43 -4.95 0.46
CA VAL A 81 -1.60 -6.17 1.25
C VAL A 81 -2.67 -5.99 2.32
N ALA A 82 -2.72 -4.85 3.01
CA ALA A 82 -3.77 -4.58 4.00
C ALA A 82 -5.18 -4.64 3.40
N ARG A 83 -5.38 -4.09 2.18
CA ARG A 83 -6.66 -4.19 1.47
C ARG A 83 -7.03 -5.63 1.12
N GLN A 84 -6.08 -6.40 0.60
CA GLN A 84 -6.31 -7.81 0.26
C GLN A 84 -6.54 -8.67 1.50
N LEU A 85 -5.84 -8.37 2.60
CA LEU A 85 -6.03 -9.02 3.88
C LEU A 85 -7.47 -8.82 4.41
N ALA A 86 -7.98 -7.58 4.35
CA ALA A 86 -9.36 -7.28 4.73
C ALA A 86 -10.37 -8.02 3.85
N GLN A 87 -10.13 -8.07 2.54
CA GLN A 87 -11.00 -8.79 1.60
C GLN A 87 -11.03 -10.29 1.88
N SER A 88 -9.85 -10.91 2.07
CA SER A 88 -9.72 -12.35 2.32
C SER A 88 -10.29 -12.76 3.68
N SER A 89 -10.21 -11.89 4.68
CA SER A 89 -10.77 -12.13 6.02
C SER A 89 -12.29 -11.86 6.12
N GLY A 90 -12.89 -11.24 5.10
CA GLY A 90 -14.32 -10.91 5.09
C GLY A 90 -14.73 -9.76 6.03
N LEU A 91 -13.75 -9.02 6.58
CA LEU A 91 -13.99 -7.84 7.38
C LEU A 91 -14.36 -6.64 6.50
N ASP A 92 -15.04 -5.65 7.09
CA ASP A 92 -15.10 -4.32 6.50
C ASP A 92 -13.71 -3.67 6.60
N PHE A 93 -13.41 -2.74 5.70
CA PHE A 93 -12.13 -2.07 5.61
C PHE A 93 -12.26 -0.57 5.72
N ALA A 94 -11.34 0.08 6.43
CA ALA A 94 -11.21 1.52 6.48
C ALA A 94 -9.74 1.93 6.53
N ILE A 95 -9.40 3.01 5.80
CA ILE A 95 -8.07 3.62 5.80
C ILE A 95 -8.14 5.00 6.43
N LEU A 96 -7.20 5.29 7.32
CA LEU A 96 -6.82 6.63 7.71
C LEU A 96 -5.32 6.84 7.50
N SER A 97 -4.89 8.09 7.32
CA SER A 97 -3.46 8.43 7.29
C SER A 97 -3.08 9.14 8.58
N GLY A 98 -1.94 8.73 9.16
CA GLY A 98 -1.38 9.42 10.32
C GLY A 98 -1.06 10.89 10.05
N GLY A 99 -0.74 11.25 8.80
CA GLY A 99 -0.49 12.62 8.39
C GLY A 99 -1.71 13.54 8.50
N ASP A 100 -2.94 13.01 8.51
CA ASP A 100 -4.15 13.81 8.64
C ASP A 100 -4.49 14.18 10.11
N VAL A 101 -3.82 13.53 11.07
CA VAL A 101 -4.09 13.73 12.50
C VAL A 101 -3.48 15.05 13.00
N ALA A 102 -2.24 15.34 12.60
CA ALA A 102 -1.51 16.51 13.07
C ALA A 102 -2.21 17.86 12.76
N PRO A 103 -2.77 18.07 11.56
CA PRO A 103 -3.46 19.33 11.22
C PRO A 103 -4.72 19.59 12.03
N LEU A 104 -5.32 18.57 12.66
CA LEU A 104 -6.55 18.71 13.47
C LEU A 104 -6.30 19.40 14.83
N GLY A 105 -5.06 19.49 15.27
CA GLY A 105 -4.71 20.14 16.54
C GLY A 105 -5.49 19.53 17.71
N THR A 106 -6.23 20.36 18.44
CA THR A 106 -7.04 19.94 19.61
C THR A 106 -8.24 19.06 19.24
N ALA A 107 -8.75 19.12 18.01
CA ALA A 107 -9.87 18.29 17.57
C ALA A 107 -9.45 16.83 17.30
N ALA A 108 -8.17 16.55 17.15
CA ALA A 108 -7.65 15.23 16.80
C ALA A 108 -8.11 14.12 17.76
N VAL A 109 -8.11 14.40 19.07
CA VAL A 109 -8.57 13.46 20.11
C VAL A 109 -10.02 13.04 19.88
N THR A 110 -10.89 14.02 19.64
CA THR A 110 -12.32 13.78 19.39
C THR A 110 -12.52 12.96 18.11
N GLU A 111 -11.81 13.30 17.04
CA GLU A 111 -11.91 12.58 15.76
C GLU A 111 -11.39 11.15 15.86
N ILE A 112 -10.31 10.91 16.60
CA ILE A 112 -9.82 9.56 16.86
C ILE A 112 -10.88 8.75 17.62
N HIS A 113 -11.48 9.30 18.68
CA HIS A 113 -12.56 8.61 19.38
C HIS A 113 -13.74 8.26 18.47
N LYS A 114 -14.17 9.19 17.61
CA LYS A 114 -15.24 8.93 16.60
C LYS A 114 -14.88 7.78 15.66
N VAL A 115 -13.61 7.69 15.21
CA VAL A 115 -13.15 6.58 14.34
C VAL A 115 -13.35 5.24 15.05
N PHE A 116 -12.92 5.11 16.31
CA PHE A 116 -13.06 3.85 17.05
C PHE A 116 -14.52 3.53 17.41
N ASP A 117 -15.33 4.53 17.78
CA ASP A 117 -16.76 4.34 18.05
C ASP A 117 -17.48 3.88 16.76
N TRP A 118 -17.16 4.50 15.62
CA TRP A 118 -17.68 4.09 14.33
C TRP A 118 -17.18 2.68 13.93
N ALA A 119 -15.93 2.31 14.22
CA ALA A 119 -15.38 0.99 13.96
C ALA A 119 -16.20 -0.10 14.66
N ARG A 120 -16.59 0.11 15.91
CA ARG A 120 -17.43 -0.81 16.72
C ARG A 120 -18.82 -1.03 16.16
N THR A 121 -19.33 -0.14 15.31
CA THR A 121 -20.65 -0.30 14.68
C THR A 121 -20.63 -1.26 13.47
N SER A 122 -19.47 -1.81 13.08
CA SER A 122 -19.38 -2.77 11.99
C SER A 122 -19.88 -4.15 12.43
N LYS A 123 -20.94 -4.64 11.78
CA LYS A 123 -21.48 -5.99 12.05
C LYS A 123 -20.54 -7.11 11.61
N ARG A 124 -19.64 -6.82 10.67
CA ARG A 124 -18.66 -7.78 10.14
C ARG A 124 -17.34 -7.76 10.89
N GLY A 125 -17.14 -6.80 11.80
CA GLY A 125 -15.84 -6.39 12.28
C GLY A 125 -15.14 -5.52 11.24
N LEU A 126 -14.23 -4.68 11.68
CA LEU A 126 -13.53 -3.72 10.84
C LEU A 126 -12.02 -3.97 10.88
N MET A 127 -11.37 -3.94 9.72
CA MET A 127 -9.94 -3.75 9.63
C MET A 127 -9.66 -2.25 9.48
N LEU A 128 -9.15 -1.63 10.54
CA LEU A 128 -8.72 -0.24 10.56
C LEU A 128 -7.25 -0.17 10.19
N PHE A 129 -6.97 0.26 8.96
CA PHE A 129 -5.61 0.46 8.48
C PHE A 129 -5.17 1.91 8.68
N ILE A 130 -4.08 2.10 9.41
CA ILE A 130 -3.47 3.40 9.69
C ILE A 130 -2.16 3.49 8.91
N ASP A 131 -2.19 4.20 7.78
CA ASP A 131 -1.00 4.43 6.97
C ASP A 131 -0.18 5.58 7.56
N GLU A 132 1.12 5.57 7.32
CA GLU A 132 2.04 6.59 7.86
C GLU A 132 1.89 6.78 9.38
N ALA A 133 1.78 5.67 10.11
CA ALA A 133 1.53 5.68 11.54
C ALA A 133 2.59 6.47 12.33
N ASP A 134 3.83 6.47 11.85
CA ASP A 134 4.93 7.27 12.40
C ASP A 134 4.72 8.79 12.32
N ALA A 135 3.75 9.28 11.56
CA ALA A 135 3.46 10.72 11.50
C ALA A 135 2.87 11.25 12.83
N PHE A 136 2.08 10.43 13.57
CA PHE A 136 1.49 10.89 14.83
C PHE A 136 1.74 9.96 16.04
N LEU A 137 2.17 8.73 15.82
CA LEU A 137 2.46 7.74 16.88
C LEU A 137 3.94 7.73 17.28
N ARG A 138 4.60 8.89 17.22
CA ARG A 138 6.02 9.06 17.55
C ARG A 138 6.30 8.89 19.04
N ARG A 139 7.57 8.64 19.37
CA ARG A 139 8.08 8.59 20.74
C ARG A 139 7.79 9.90 21.47
N ARG A 140 7.31 9.80 22.72
CA ARG A 140 6.95 10.95 23.56
C ARG A 140 8.12 11.88 23.90
N GLY A 141 9.35 11.38 23.81
CA GLY A 141 10.57 12.15 24.02
C GLY A 141 11.10 12.88 22.78
N ASP A 142 10.42 12.75 21.62
CA ASP A 142 10.82 13.46 20.42
C ASP A 142 10.53 14.96 20.58
N ALA A 143 11.56 15.81 20.34
CA ALA A 143 11.47 17.27 20.42
C ALA A 143 10.44 17.86 19.42
N GLN A 144 10.07 17.11 18.39
CA GLN A 144 9.07 17.52 17.40
C GLN A 144 7.64 17.12 17.78
N MET A 145 7.43 16.42 18.89
CA MET A 145 6.11 15.97 19.31
C MET A 145 5.35 17.09 20.03
N SER A 146 4.37 17.68 19.35
CA SER A 146 3.47 18.67 19.96
C SER A 146 2.57 18.06 21.03
N GLU A 147 2.04 18.90 21.95
CA GLU A 147 1.08 18.49 22.98
C GLU A 147 -0.18 17.84 22.38
N ASN A 148 -0.65 18.38 21.24
CA ASN A 148 -1.82 17.82 20.53
C ASN A 148 -1.56 16.42 19.99
N LEU A 149 -0.38 16.16 19.45
CA LEU A 149 0.02 14.82 18.98
C LEU A 149 0.14 13.84 20.14
N ARG A 150 0.70 14.29 21.28
CA ARG A 150 0.79 13.48 22.50
C ARG A 150 -0.60 13.09 23.02
N SER A 151 -1.53 14.03 23.02
CA SER A 151 -2.93 13.79 23.39
C SER A 151 -3.62 12.82 22.43
N SER A 152 -3.35 12.94 21.13
CA SER A 152 -3.85 12.04 20.09
C SER A 152 -3.31 10.61 20.24
N LEU A 153 -2.02 10.47 20.53
CA LEU A 153 -1.40 9.18 20.86
C LEU A 153 -2.08 8.56 22.08
N ASN A 154 -2.28 9.32 23.17
CA ASN A 154 -2.94 8.82 24.36
C ASN A 154 -4.40 8.39 24.08
N ALA A 155 -5.12 9.11 23.21
CA ALA A 155 -6.47 8.72 22.80
C ALA A 155 -6.49 7.36 22.07
N LEU A 156 -5.54 7.12 21.16
CA LEU A 156 -5.38 5.82 20.50
C LEU A 156 -5.04 4.72 21.52
N LEU A 157 -4.07 4.97 22.40
CA LEU A 157 -3.64 4.01 23.41
C LEU A 157 -4.78 3.64 24.37
N ALA A 158 -5.66 4.59 24.72
CA ALA A 158 -6.84 4.32 25.57
C ALA A 158 -7.85 3.41 24.86
N ARG A 159 -7.98 3.50 23.53
CA ARG A 159 -8.90 2.68 22.73
C ARG A 159 -8.37 1.29 22.39
N THR A 160 -7.06 1.10 22.45
CA THR A 160 -6.38 -0.16 22.11
C THR A 160 -5.77 -0.86 23.35
N GLY A 161 -6.05 -0.37 24.55
CA GLY A 161 -5.49 -0.91 25.79
C GLY A 161 -6.10 -2.23 26.26
N SER A 162 -7.24 -2.66 25.69
CA SER A 162 -7.88 -3.93 25.98
C SER A 162 -8.17 -4.70 24.70
N GLN A 163 -8.23 -6.02 24.80
CA GLN A 163 -8.59 -6.89 23.70
C GLN A 163 -9.97 -6.53 23.14
N THR A 164 -10.10 -6.50 21.81
CA THR A 164 -11.35 -6.16 21.13
C THR A 164 -11.75 -7.24 20.12
N LYS A 165 -13.07 -7.42 19.97
CA LYS A 165 -13.69 -8.32 18.97
C LYS A 165 -14.31 -7.53 17.82
N ASP A 166 -14.26 -6.22 17.88
CA ASP A 166 -14.98 -5.33 16.96
C ASP A 166 -14.10 -4.90 15.78
N PHE A 167 -12.81 -4.73 16.03
CA PHE A 167 -11.87 -4.29 15.00
C PHE A 167 -10.48 -4.90 15.19
N VAL A 168 -9.77 -5.06 14.07
CA VAL A 168 -8.32 -5.28 14.02
C VAL A 168 -7.65 -3.98 13.56
N MET A 169 -6.65 -3.52 14.30
CA MET A 169 -5.84 -2.38 13.90
C MET A 169 -4.61 -2.90 13.15
N VAL A 170 -4.37 -2.35 11.96
CA VAL A 170 -3.17 -2.62 11.16
C VAL A 170 -2.45 -1.29 10.97
N LEU A 171 -1.30 -1.14 11.60
CA LEU A 171 -0.43 0.02 11.46
C LEU A 171 0.53 -0.19 10.30
N ALA A 172 0.82 0.86 9.53
CA ALA A 172 1.91 0.84 8.57
C ALA A 172 2.90 1.98 8.86
N SER A 173 4.18 1.66 8.91
CA SER A 173 5.25 2.63 9.12
C SER A 173 6.41 2.38 8.19
N ASN A 174 6.99 3.47 7.70
CA ASN A 174 8.27 3.44 6.98
C ASN A 174 9.46 3.61 7.94
N ARG A 175 9.20 4.04 9.19
CA ARG A 175 10.20 4.31 10.24
C ARG A 175 9.76 3.69 11.56
N PRO A 176 9.82 2.36 11.70
CA PRO A 176 9.34 1.69 12.90
C PRO A 176 10.09 2.10 14.16
N SER A 177 11.34 2.55 14.03
CA SER A 177 12.16 3.10 15.12
C SER A 177 11.58 4.38 15.75
N ASP A 178 10.75 5.11 15.01
CA ASP A 178 10.19 6.38 15.48
C ASP A 178 8.89 6.16 16.28
N LEU A 179 8.31 4.96 16.24
CA LEU A 179 7.08 4.64 16.96
C LEU A 179 7.30 4.61 18.48
N ASP A 180 6.29 5.08 19.22
CA ASP A 180 6.26 5.04 20.69
C ASP A 180 6.20 3.59 21.20
N SER A 181 6.96 3.27 22.26
CA SER A 181 7.02 1.92 22.81
C SER A 181 5.65 1.40 23.25
N ALA A 182 4.81 2.27 23.82
CA ALA A 182 3.47 1.87 24.24
C ALA A 182 2.55 1.50 23.06
N VAL A 183 2.82 1.97 21.83
CA VAL A 183 2.15 1.51 20.61
C VAL A 183 2.65 0.13 20.22
N LEU A 184 3.97 -0.08 20.28
CA LEU A 184 4.59 -1.37 19.97
C LEU A 184 4.13 -2.47 20.93
N ASP A 185 3.95 -2.16 22.23
CA ASP A 185 3.44 -3.09 23.24
C ASP A 185 1.98 -3.55 22.98
N ARG A 186 1.25 -2.86 22.11
CA ARG A 186 -0.13 -3.22 21.71
C ARG A 186 -0.21 -3.97 20.40
N VAL A 187 0.93 -4.14 19.73
CA VAL A 187 1.04 -4.89 18.48
C VAL A 187 1.38 -6.34 18.81
N ASP A 188 0.53 -7.25 18.34
CA ASP A 188 0.72 -8.69 18.56
C ASP A 188 1.56 -9.33 17.44
N GLU A 189 1.49 -8.77 16.24
CA GLU A 189 2.13 -9.33 15.05
C GLU A 189 2.89 -8.24 14.29
N VAL A 190 4.19 -8.47 14.04
CA VAL A 190 5.06 -7.52 13.32
C VAL A 190 5.53 -8.16 12.03
N ILE A 191 5.26 -7.50 10.89
CA ILE A 191 5.56 -8.03 9.56
C ILE A 191 6.40 -7.03 8.77
N GLU A 192 7.58 -7.49 8.36
CA GLU A 192 8.49 -6.72 7.52
C GLU A 192 8.12 -6.83 6.04
N PHE A 193 8.13 -5.69 5.36
CA PHE A 193 7.98 -5.56 3.91
C PHE A 193 9.31 -5.07 3.32
N PRO A 194 10.26 -5.95 3.02
CA PRO A 194 11.53 -5.55 2.45
C PRO A 194 11.38 -5.07 1.00
N LEU A 195 12.43 -4.46 0.46
CA LEU A 195 12.52 -4.22 -0.98
C LEU A 195 12.48 -5.55 -1.74
N PRO A 196 11.91 -5.58 -2.96
CA PRO A 196 11.85 -6.77 -3.77
C PRO A 196 13.25 -7.24 -4.16
N GLY A 197 13.49 -8.55 -4.06
CA GLY A 197 14.69 -9.20 -4.55
C GLY A 197 14.67 -9.35 -6.08
N PHE A 198 15.64 -10.08 -6.63
CA PHE A 198 15.78 -10.29 -8.07
C PHE A 198 14.52 -10.96 -8.66
N GLU A 199 14.08 -12.07 -8.09
CA GLU A 199 12.91 -12.83 -8.56
C GLU A 199 11.61 -12.02 -8.47
N GLU A 200 11.43 -11.25 -7.38
CA GLU A 200 10.27 -10.40 -7.23
C GLU A 200 10.27 -9.26 -8.25
N ARG A 201 11.43 -8.63 -8.51
CA ARG A 201 11.54 -7.58 -9.52
C ARG A 201 11.22 -8.11 -10.91
N GLU A 202 11.70 -9.29 -11.26
CA GLU A 202 11.38 -9.95 -12.53
C GLU A 202 9.87 -10.17 -12.67
N ARG A 203 9.24 -10.78 -11.65
CA ARG A 203 7.79 -10.99 -11.63
C ARG A 203 7.01 -9.67 -11.71
N MET A 204 7.48 -8.62 -11.06
CA MET A 204 6.86 -7.29 -11.12
C MET A 204 6.98 -6.66 -12.49
N ILE A 205 8.15 -6.69 -13.12
CA ILE A 205 8.36 -6.14 -14.47
C ILE A 205 7.45 -6.87 -15.47
N LYS A 206 7.44 -8.21 -15.47
CA LYS A 206 6.56 -9.00 -16.34
C LYS A 206 5.07 -8.69 -16.10
N MET A 207 4.64 -8.62 -14.85
CA MET A 207 3.26 -8.28 -14.49
C MET A 207 2.86 -6.87 -14.94
N TYR A 208 3.74 -5.89 -14.80
CA TYR A 208 3.44 -4.53 -15.23
C TYR A 208 3.56 -4.32 -16.73
N LEU A 209 4.46 -5.05 -17.43
CA LEU A 209 4.46 -5.11 -18.89
C LEU A 209 3.13 -5.63 -19.43
N GLU A 210 2.64 -6.76 -18.87
CA GLU A 210 1.33 -7.29 -19.23
C GLU A 210 0.24 -6.24 -19.04
N LYS A 211 0.16 -5.69 -17.83
CA LYS A 211 -0.89 -4.75 -17.45
C LYS A 211 -0.90 -3.43 -18.21
N TYR A 212 0.27 -2.83 -18.44
CA TYR A 212 0.36 -1.47 -18.99
C TYR A 212 0.69 -1.44 -20.48
N ILE A 213 1.29 -2.49 -21.01
CA ILE A 213 1.74 -2.52 -22.40
C ILE A 213 0.89 -3.49 -23.22
N TYR A 214 0.83 -4.77 -22.85
CA TYR A 214 0.11 -5.78 -23.64
C TYR A 214 -1.41 -5.68 -23.50
N GLU A 215 -1.94 -5.40 -22.30
CA GLU A 215 -3.37 -5.20 -22.05
C GLU A 215 -3.82 -3.74 -22.24
N ALA A 216 -2.91 -2.84 -22.62
CA ALA A 216 -3.19 -1.43 -22.86
C ALA A 216 -4.15 -1.27 -24.05
N GLY A 217 -5.42 -1.09 -23.78
CA GLY A 217 -6.50 -1.04 -24.77
C GLY A 217 -7.62 -2.04 -24.55
N ALA A 218 -7.36 -3.12 -23.81
CA ALA A 218 -8.38 -4.04 -23.33
C ALA A 218 -9.00 -3.56 -22.02
N SER A 219 -9.45 -2.29 -21.94
CA SER A 219 -10.13 -1.82 -20.73
C SER A 219 -11.48 -2.52 -20.61
N GLU A 220 -11.78 -3.09 -19.45
CA GLU A 220 -13.12 -3.53 -19.06
C GLU A 220 -14.13 -2.43 -19.35
N GLY A 221 -14.80 -2.53 -20.48
CA GLY A 221 -15.78 -1.59 -20.94
C GLY A 221 -17.00 -1.61 -20.03
N GLY A 222 -17.12 -0.61 -19.16
CA GLY A 222 -18.45 -0.21 -18.71
C GLY A 222 -19.27 0.24 -19.94
N VAL A 223 -20.54 -0.13 -19.99
CA VAL A 223 -21.49 -0.04 -21.11
C VAL A 223 -21.54 1.30 -21.87
N PHE A 224 -20.77 2.33 -21.50
CA PHE A 224 -20.81 3.68 -22.06
C PHE A 224 -19.45 4.29 -22.45
N ARG A 225 -18.35 3.57 -22.42
CA ARG A 225 -17.05 4.07 -22.94
C ARG A 225 -16.40 3.04 -23.86
N LYS A 226 -16.60 3.19 -25.15
CA LYS A 226 -15.67 2.70 -26.18
C LYS A 226 -14.40 3.55 -26.05
N SER A 227 -13.46 3.17 -25.21
CA SER A 227 -12.09 3.67 -25.32
C SER A 227 -11.45 2.95 -26.48
N VAL A 228 -11.28 3.64 -27.59
CA VAL A 228 -10.52 3.17 -28.74
C VAL A 228 -9.05 3.49 -28.48
N ALA A 229 -8.48 2.96 -27.42
CA ALA A 229 -7.03 2.94 -27.28
C ALA A 229 -6.54 1.74 -28.12
N GLN A 230 -5.79 2.02 -29.15
CA GLN A 230 -5.11 0.95 -29.88
C GLN A 230 -4.07 0.31 -28.98
N PRO A 231 -3.97 -1.03 -28.95
CA PRO A 231 -2.93 -1.70 -28.20
C PRO A 231 -1.55 -1.26 -28.72
N LEU A 232 -0.59 -1.12 -27.80
CA LEU A 232 0.78 -0.81 -28.18
C LEU A 232 1.42 -2.05 -28.83
N GLU A 233 2.04 -1.88 -29.99
CA GLU A 233 2.89 -2.91 -30.56
C GLU A 233 4.21 -2.98 -29.80
N VAL A 234 4.66 -4.20 -29.46
CA VAL A 234 5.91 -4.44 -28.73
C VAL A 234 6.91 -5.10 -29.66
N GLU A 235 8.09 -4.51 -29.78
CA GLU A 235 9.15 -5.01 -30.64
C GLU A 235 10.45 -5.18 -29.85
N GLY A 236 10.97 -6.42 -29.82
CA GLY A 236 12.30 -6.73 -29.32
C GLY A 236 12.46 -6.72 -27.80
N ILE A 237 11.38 -6.81 -27.00
CA ILE A 237 11.46 -7.00 -25.55
C ILE A 237 11.37 -8.51 -25.27
N ASP A 238 12.51 -9.14 -25.19
CA ASP A 238 12.66 -10.57 -24.88
C ASP A 238 13.10 -10.81 -23.41
N GLU A 239 13.27 -12.07 -23.05
CA GLU A 239 13.68 -12.47 -21.69
C GLU A 239 15.06 -11.93 -21.31
N GLU A 240 15.98 -11.76 -22.28
CA GLU A 240 17.31 -11.20 -22.05
C GLU A 240 17.23 -9.73 -21.65
N VAL A 241 16.43 -8.95 -22.39
CA VAL A 241 16.19 -7.53 -22.09
C VAL A 241 15.55 -7.35 -20.71
N ILE A 242 14.58 -8.21 -20.37
CA ILE A 242 13.95 -8.20 -19.05
C ILE A 242 14.97 -8.53 -17.95
N ALA A 243 15.81 -9.56 -18.14
CA ALA A 243 16.82 -9.95 -17.16
C ALA A 243 17.85 -8.83 -16.90
N ASN A 244 18.25 -8.12 -17.95
CA ASN A 244 19.13 -6.96 -17.84
C ASN A 244 18.46 -5.84 -17.02
N ALA A 245 17.20 -5.50 -17.34
CA ALA A 245 16.43 -4.50 -16.59
C ALA A 245 16.26 -4.89 -15.10
N VAL A 246 16.03 -6.18 -14.79
CA VAL A 246 15.98 -6.69 -13.41
C VAL A 246 17.31 -6.46 -12.70
N THR A 247 18.43 -6.67 -13.35
CA THR A 247 19.77 -6.46 -12.79
C THR A 247 20.00 -4.97 -12.50
N GLU A 248 19.72 -4.10 -13.47
CA GLU A 248 19.92 -2.65 -13.36
C GLU A 248 19.01 -1.99 -12.33
N THR A 249 17.81 -2.54 -12.09
CA THR A 249 16.84 -2.01 -11.12
C THR A 249 17.05 -2.53 -9.70
N GLU A 250 18.26 -2.92 -9.31
CA GLU A 250 18.56 -3.30 -7.93
C GLU A 250 18.23 -2.14 -6.97
N GLY A 251 17.59 -2.47 -5.84
CA GLY A 251 17.14 -1.48 -4.85
C GLY A 251 15.81 -0.80 -5.16
N PHE A 252 15.21 -1.00 -6.34
CA PHE A 252 13.91 -0.42 -6.64
C PHE A 252 12.80 -1.01 -5.77
N SER A 253 11.88 -0.14 -5.35
CA SER A 253 10.60 -0.56 -4.77
C SER A 253 9.60 -0.94 -5.87
N GLY A 254 8.56 -1.69 -5.52
CA GLY A 254 7.48 -2.01 -6.47
C GLY A 254 6.79 -0.78 -7.07
N ARG A 255 6.75 0.35 -6.33
CA ARG A 255 6.25 1.63 -6.84
C ARG A 255 7.15 2.23 -7.92
N GLU A 256 8.47 2.10 -7.77
CA GLU A 256 9.43 2.60 -8.78
C GLU A 256 9.37 1.77 -10.04
N ILE A 257 9.27 0.44 -9.93
CA ILE A 257 9.08 -0.45 -11.09
C ILE A 257 7.77 -0.10 -11.81
N ALA A 258 6.65 0.07 -11.07
CA ALA A 258 5.38 0.47 -11.69
C ALA A 258 5.49 1.80 -12.44
N LYS A 259 6.16 2.82 -11.86
CA LYS A 259 6.39 4.11 -12.52
C LYS A 259 7.26 4.00 -13.76
N MET A 260 8.27 3.15 -13.75
CA MET A 260 9.12 2.87 -14.90
C MET A 260 8.29 2.35 -16.07
N LEU A 261 7.42 1.37 -15.84
CA LEU A 261 6.55 0.81 -16.88
C LEU A 261 5.44 1.79 -17.34
N VAL A 262 4.95 2.67 -16.45
CA VAL A 262 4.06 3.77 -16.86
C VAL A 262 4.80 4.79 -17.74
N SER A 263 6.08 5.09 -17.46
CA SER A 263 6.90 5.93 -18.36
C SER A 263 7.08 5.29 -19.73
N LEU A 264 7.30 3.98 -19.77
CA LEU A 264 7.39 3.22 -21.01
C LEU A 264 6.07 3.27 -21.82
N GLN A 265 4.94 3.10 -21.16
CA GLN A 265 3.62 3.24 -21.77
C GLN A 265 3.43 4.64 -22.38
N SER A 266 3.79 5.69 -21.63
CA SER A 266 3.70 7.07 -22.09
C SER A 266 4.59 7.34 -23.30
N ALA A 267 5.80 6.78 -23.33
CA ALA A 267 6.70 6.89 -24.47
C ALA A 267 6.16 6.16 -25.69
N GLY A 268 5.58 4.96 -25.51
CA GLY A 268 4.91 4.21 -26.57
C GLY A 268 3.75 5.01 -27.19
N TYR A 269 2.89 5.62 -26.38
CA TYR A 269 1.81 6.49 -26.88
C TYR A 269 2.33 7.78 -27.53
N GLY A 270 3.50 8.28 -27.14
CA GLY A 270 4.15 9.44 -27.74
C GLY A 270 4.86 9.12 -29.06
N SER A 271 5.09 7.85 -29.36
CA SER A 271 5.71 7.44 -30.63
C SER A 271 4.74 7.60 -31.81
N LYS A 272 5.25 7.96 -32.99
CA LYS A 272 4.42 8.15 -34.20
C LYS A 272 3.71 6.86 -34.63
N GLU A 273 4.26 5.71 -34.29
CA GLU A 273 3.79 4.39 -34.70
C GLU A 273 2.99 3.65 -33.66
N GLY A 274 2.86 4.21 -32.41
CA GLY A 274 2.21 3.51 -31.30
C GLY A 274 2.98 2.25 -30.87
N LYS A 275 4.31 2.27 -31.01
CA LYS A 275 5.17 1.12 -30.72
C LYS A 275 6.06 1.35 -29.51
N VAL A 276 6.31 0.27 -28.78
CA VAL A 276 7.33 0.17 -27.74
C VAL A 276 8.45 -0.71 -28.25
N THR A 277 9.65 -0.14 -28.39
CA THR A 277 10.82 -0.86 -28.89
C THR A 277 11.79 -1.21 -27.75
N ARG A 278 12.66 -2.20 -27.98
CA ARG A 278 13.77 -2.56 -27.08
C ARG A 278 14.56 -1.33 -26.65
N ARG A 279 14.95 -0.48 -27.62
CA ARG A 279 15.72 0.73 -27.36
C ARG A 279 15.02 1.68 -26.37
N MET A 280 13.71 1.92 -26.58
CA MET A 280 12.93 2.78 -25.67
C MET A 280 12.87 2.19 -24.25
N PHE A 281 12.74 0.87 -24.16
CA PHE A 281 12.74 0.20 -22.85
C PHE A 281 14.07 0.37 -22.13
N GLU A 282 15.19 0.09 -22.80
CA GLU A 282 16.54 0.23 -22.25
C GLU A 282 16.86 1.70 -21.86
N GLU A 283 16.49 2.68 -22.68
CA GLU A 283 16.66 4.11 -22.39
C GLU A 283 15.87 4.52 -21.13
N ILE A 284 14.62 4.07 -20.99
CA ILE A 284 13.79 4.38 -19.80
C ILE A 284 14.32 3.68 -18.56
N VAL A 285 14.75 2.43 -18.65
CA VAL A 285 15.37 1.74 -17.51
C VAL A 285 16.57 2.54 -17.00
N LYS A 286 17.47 2.95 -17.91
CA LYS A 286 18.65 3.75 -17.56
C LYS A 286 18.29 5.08 -16.92
N GLU A 287 17.34 5.81 -17.51
CA GLU A 287 16.84 7.08 -16.94
C GLU A 287 16.33 6.89 -15.50
N LYS A 288 15.52 5.84 -15.28
CA LYS A 288 14.95 5.58 -13.94
C LYS A 288 15.99 5.11 -12.93
N VAL A 289 17.03 4.42 -13.35
CA VAL A 289 18.18 4.07 -12.51
C VAL A 289 18.95 5.33 -12.11
N GLU A 290 19.22 6.24 -13.04
CA GLU A 290 19.86 7.52 -12.74
C GLU A 290 19.01 8.36 -11.75
N GLU A 291 17.69 8.46 -11.97
CA GLU A 291 16.77 9.12 -11.04
C GLU A 291 16.77 8.46 -9.64
N HIS A 292 16.83 7.13 -9.55
CA HIS A 292 16.89 6.41 -8.29
C HIS A 292 18.15 6.75 -7.51
N HIS A 293 19.32 6.70 -8.15
CA HIS A 293 20.58 7.07 -7.55
C HIS A 293 20.59 8.52 -7.06
N ALA A 294 20.12 9.46 -7.90
CA ALA A 294 19.99 10.85 -7.51
C ALA A 294 19.10 11.04 -6.27
N ARG A 295 17.99 10.29 -6.16
CA ARG A 295 17.11 10.35 -4.98
C ARG A 295 17.77 9.80 -3.71
N ILE A 296 18.60 8.76 -3.83
CA ILE A 296 19.36 8.23 -2.68
C ILE A 296 20.31 9.31 -2.17
N LEU A 297 21.09 9.91 -3.06
CA LEU A 297 22.04 10.99 -2.70
C LEU A 297 21.35 12.18 -2.05
N MET A 298 20.19 12.60 -2.57
CA MET A 298 19.40 13.68 -1.96
C MET A 298 18.93 13.33 -0.53
N LYS A 299 18.63 12.05 -0.26
CA LYS A 299 18.23 11.62 1.10
C LYS A 299 19.39 11.62 2.07
N ASP A 300 20.58 11.27 1.60
CA ASP A 300 21.80 11.22 2.42
C ASP A 300 22.44 12.60 2.63
N GLY A 301 21.81 13.69 2.13
CA GLY A 301 22.28 15.05 2.28
C GLY A 301 23.51 15.39 1.44
N THR A 302 23.84 14.55 0.46
CA THR A 302 24.96 14.74 -0.47
C THR A 302 24.44 15.47 -1.71
N SER A 303 24.95 16.68 -2.00
CA SER A 303 24.58 17.41 -3.22
C SER A 303 25.03 16.65 -4.47
N PRO A 304 24.21 16.64 -5.54
CA PRO A 304 24.53 15.97 -6.82
C PRO A 304 25.81 16.50 -7.51
N GLU A 305 26.27 17.69 -7.14
CA GLU A 305 27.44 18.35 -7.74
C GLU A 305 28.80 17.65 -7.45
N LYS A 306 28.84 16.58 -6.64
CA LYS A 306 30.06 15.84 -6.35
C LYS A 306 30.26 14.58 -7.21
N ILE A 307 29.44 14.41 -8.24
CA ILE A 307 29.59 13.29 -9.20
C ILE A 307 30.10 13.88 -10.54
N GLU A 308 31.27 14.51 -10.52
CA GLU A 308 32.11 14.56 -11.72
C GLU A 308 33.29 13.62 -11.46
N VAL A 309 33.34 12.60 -12.32
CA VAL A 309 34.53 11.82 -12.71
C VAL A 309 35.17 10.96 -11.60
N VAL A 310 34.85 9.67 -11.60
CA VAL A 310 35.89 8.63 -11.60
C VAL A 310 35.57 7.65 -12.76
#